data_5cd9b90218808ed135c521288a9f4e6a
#
_entry.id   5cd9b90218808ed135c521288a9f4e6a
#
_cell.length_a   1.000
_cell.length_b   1.000
_cell.length_c   1.000
_cell.angle_alpha   90.00
_cell.angle_beta   90.00
_cell.angle_gamma   90.00
#
_symmetry.space_group_name_H-M   'P 1'
#
loop_
_entity.id
_entity.type
_entity.pdbx_description
1 polymer ?
#
loop_
_entity_poly.entity_id
_entity_poly.type
_entity_poly.pdbx_seq_one_letter_code
_entity_poly.pdbx_strand_id
1 'polypeptide(L)'
;MTLGHDTFSLNKTQFTEKLGRIIQNFRASSKLVGEPKDFVLRCCKLTDQWGKLANDPETVVYLRNVEIAGGRKIKMISLERGTTRQPVPKQKLVDALYPVKKIATSATPEEKHYNAVKQAMRGGIFYQLKAFRDACGDGVICSITGKKIRPGMRTDVDHIGMTFSEIADAFIREKGLNYSLVTLKGPPTAKVFADRELWEQWVAFHLQHARYSLTLASANRSKGCGDYTTPPELIGSFAKETPEDLSLDF
;
A
#
# COMPACT_ATOMS: atom_id res chain seq x y z
N MET A 1 -27.80 4.17 18.45
CA MET A 1 -27.89 2.72 18.75
C MET A 1 -26.61 2.35 19.46
N THR A 2 -26.67 2.15 20.76
CA THR A 2 -25.58 1.66 21.61
C THR A 2 -25.46 0.16 21.36
N LEU A 3 -24.35 -0.24 20.70
CA LEU A 3 -23.97 -1.63 20.53
C LEU A 3 -23.78 -2.26 21.91
N GLY A 4 -24.50 -3.35 22.18
CA GLY A 4 -24.47 -4.07 23.44
C GLY A 4 -23.04 -4.47 23.83
N HIS A 5 -22.73 -4.32 25.10
CA HIS A 5 -21.42 -4.36 25.74
C HIS A 5 -20.65 -5.71 25.71
N ASP A 6 -21.16 -6.76 25.03
CA ASP A 6 -20.60 -8.12 25.20
C ASP A 6 -19.88 -8.73 23.99
N THR A 7 -19.63 -8.01 22.89
CA THR A 7 -19.27 -8.73 21.67
C THR A 7 -17.82 -8.62 21.20
N PHE A 8 -17.07 -7.59 21.53
CA PHE A 8 -15.66 -7.50 21.15
C PHE A 8 -14.80 -6.72 22.14
N SER A 9 -14.07 -7.43 23.00
CA SER A 9 -13.00 -6.85 23.81
C SER A 9 -11.72 -6.54 23.00
N LEU A 10 -11.71 -6.87 21.71
CA LEU A 10 -10.54 -6.66 20.83
C LEU A 10 -10.52 -5.24 20.27
N ASN A 11 -9.38 -4.57 20.39
CA ASN A 11 -9.14 -3.34 19.64
C ASN A 11 -8.89 -3.66 18.14
N LYS A 12 -8.87 -2.61 17.29
CA LYS A 12 -8.71 -2.75 15.82
C LYS A 12 -7.47 -3.57 15.44
N THR A 13 -6.35 -3.37 16.13
CA THR A 13 -5.08 -4.07 15.86
C THR A 13 -5.21 -5.56 16.18
N GLN A 14 -5.66 -5.88 17.39
CA GLN A 14 -5.86 -7.27 17.84
C GLN A 14 -6.85 -8.02 16.94
N PHE A 15 -7.94 -7.35 16.55
CA PHE A 15 -8.91 -7.91 15.61
C PHE A 15 -8.29 -8.21 14.23
N THR A 16 -7.53 -7.25 13.69
CA THR A 16 -6.85 -7.38 12.40
C THR A 16 -5.83 -8.52 12.41
N GLU A 17 -5.10 -8.68 13.51
CA GLU A 17 -4.15 -9.78 13.70
C GLU A 17 -4.86 -11.13 13.81
N LYS A 18 -5.94 -11.22 14.60
CA LYS A 18 -6.71 -12.45 14.75
C LYS A 18 -7.27 -12.94 13.41
N LEU A 19 -7.88 -12.05 12.62
CA LEU A 19 -8.31 -12.38 11.25
C LEU A 19 -7.13 -12.80 10.36
N GLY A 20 -6.00 -12.12 10.49
CA GLY A 20 -4.77 -12.45 9.76
C GLY A 20 -4.29 -13.86 10.07
N ARG A 21 -4.25 -14.25 11.35
CA ARG A 21 -3.87 -15.59 11.79
C ARG A 21 -4.82 -16.67 11.26
N ILE A 22 -6.13 -16.42 11.28
CA ILE A 22 -7.12 -17.35 10.71
C ILE A 22 -6.83 -17.55 9.21
N ILE A 23 -6.62 -16.48 8.45
CA ILE A 23 -6.33 -16.58 7.01
C ILE A 23 -4.99 -17.29 6.74
N GLN A 24 -3.98 -17.11 7.58
CA GLN A 24 -2.65 -17.72 7.40
C GLN A 24 -2.63 -19.18 7.76
N ASN A 25 -3.23 -19.57 8.89
CA ASN A 25 -3.09 -20.89 9.49
C ASN A 25 -3.90 -21.98 8.77
N PHE A 26 -4.89 -21.63 7.97
CA PHE A 26 -5.68 -22.61 7.23
C PHE A 26 -5.32 -22.59 5.73
N ARG A 27 -5.36 -23.78 5.10
CA ARG A 27 -5.12 -23.91 3.65
C ARG A 27 -6.26 -23.29 2.85
N ALA A 28 -5.98 -22.87 1.62
CA ALA A 28 -7.04 -22.50 0.68
C ALA A 28 -7.95 -23.71 0.44
N SER A 29 -9.25 -23.44 0.25
CA SER A 29 -10.32 -24.44 0.18
C SER A 29 -10.68 -25.16 1.49
N SER A 30 -10.03 -24.81 2.62
CA SER A 30 -10.44 -25.33 3.92
C SER A 30 -11.77 -24.73 4.37
N LYS A 31 -12.65 -25.61 4.86
CA LYS A 31 -13.82 -25.24 5.64
C LYS A 31 -13.38 -24.87 7.06
N LEU A 32 -13.75 -23.68 7.53
CA LEU A 32 -13.52 -23.32 8.93
C LEU A 32 -14.56 -24.00 9.82
N VAL A 33 -14.12 -24.50 10.98
CA VAL A 33 -14.96 -25.13 11.99
C VAL A 33 -14.60 -24.60 13.38
N GLY A 34 -15.47 -24.77 14.36
CA GLY A 34 -15.25 -24.35 15.75
C GLY A 34 -15.01 -22.83 15.88
N GLU A 35 -14.13 -22.48 16.83
CA GLU A 35 -13.90 -21.08 17.21
C GLU A 35 -13.56 -20.15 16.02
N PRO A 36 -12.69 -20.51 15.05
CA PRO A 36 -12.43 -19.65 13.89
C PRO A 36 -13.68 -19.36 13.04
N LYS A 37 -14.54 -20.37 12.81
CA LYS A 37 -15.83 -20.19 12.12
C LYS A 37 -16.73 -19.25 12.89
N ASP A 38 -16.91 -19.51 14.18
CA ASP A 38 -17.82 -18.77 15.03
C ASP A 38 -17.40 -17.32 15.20
N PHE A 39 -16.08 -17.07 15.30
CA PHE A 39 -15.51 -15.75 15.31
C PHE A 39 -15.84 -14.98 14.01
N VAL A 40 -15.59 -15.58 12.85
CA VAL A 40 -15.87 -14.94 11.55
C VAL A 40 -17.36 -14.66 11.40
N LEU A 41 -18.23 -15.62 11.71
CA LEU A 41 -19.68 -15.42 11.60
C LEU A 41 -20.17 -14.31 12.53
N ARG A 42 -19.73 -14.27 13.79
CA ARG A 42 -20.07 -13.16 14.71
C ARG A 42 -19.68 -11.81 14.15
N CYS A 43 -18.47 -11.71 13.57
CA CYS A 43 -18.01 -10.47 12.94
C CYS A 43 -18.89 -10.07 11.76
N CYS A 44 -19.20 -11.00 10.88
CA CYS A 44 -19.99 -10.73 9.68
C CYS A 44 -21.45 -10.38 10.02
N LYS A 45 -22.02 -10.98 11.08
CA LYS A 45 -23.39 -10.66 11.58
C LYS A 45 -23.57 -9.20 11.95
N LEU A 46 -22.50 -8.53 12.39
CA LEU A 46 -22.51 -7.13 12.79
C LEU A 46 -22.42 -6.15 11.61
N THR A 47 -22.40 -6.65 10.39
CA THR A 47 -22.24 -5.82 9.19
C THR A 47 -23.45 -5.95 8.26
N ASP A 48 -23.89 -4.86 7.67
CA ASP A 48 -25.01 -4.87 6.71
C ASP A 48 -24.69 -5.71 5.47
N GLN A 49 -23.43 -5.70 5.04
CA GLN A 49 -23.00 -6.36 3.81
C GLN A 49 -23.06 -7.89 3.90
N TRP A 50 -22.70 -8.49 5.04
CA TRP A 50 -22.58 -9.94 5.21
C TRP A 50 -23.56 -10.51 6.24
N GLY A 51 -24.24 -9.65 7.00
CA GLY A 51 -25.08 -10.04 8.13
C GLY A 51 -26.21 -10.99 7.73
N LYS A 52 -26.86 -10.75 6.60
CA LYS A 52 -27.93 -11.62 6.11
C LYS A 52 -27.46 -13.06 5.91
N LEU A 53 -26.33 -13.24 5.23
CA LEU A 53 -25.77 -14.57 4.98
C LEU A 53 -25.17 -15.18 6.25
N ALA A 54 -24.50 -14.38 7.08
CA ALA A 54 -23.89 -14.85 8.32
C ALA A 54 -24.90 -15.29 9.39
N ASN A 55 -26.14 -14.79 9.35
CA ASN A 55 -27.23 -15.19 10.24
C ASN A 55 -27.93 -16.49 9.82
N ASP A 56 -27.69 -16.93 8.59
CA ASP A 56 -28.29 -18.17 8.11
C ASP A 56 -27.54 -19.39 8.70
N PRO A 57 -28.27 -20.33 9.35
CA PRO A 57 -27.65 -21.48 10.02
C PRO A 57 -26.93 -22.43 9.08
N GLU A 58 -27.32 -22.46 7.80
CA GLU A 58 -26.69 -23.30 6.78
C GLU A 58 -25.42 -22.68 6.20
N THR A 59 -25.08 -21.45 6.59
CA THR A 59 -23.89 -20.79 6.08
C THR A 59 -22.62 -21.47 6.57
N VAL A 60 -21.78 -21.78 5.62
CA VAL A 60 -20.45 -22.34 5.83
C VAL A 60 -19.40 -21.30 5.55
N VAL A 61 -18.34 -21.30 6.35
CA VAL A 61 -17.19 -20.39 6.16
C VAL A 61 -16.03 -21.16 5.54
N TYR A 62 -15.54 -20.69 4.41
CA TYR A 62 -14.37 -21.25 3.73
C TYR A 62 -13.25 -20.22 3.61
N LEU A 63 -12.03 -20.72 3.42
CA LEU A 63 -10.95 -19.95 2.83
C LEU A 63 -10.85 -20.27 1.35
N ARG A 64 -10.86 -19.25 0.51
CA ARG A 64 -10.78 -19.41 -0.96
C ARG A 64 -9.64 -18.58 -1.53
N ASN A 65 -8.99 -19.12 -2.57
CA ASN A 65 -8.17 -18.29 -3.44
C ASN A 65 -9.09 -17.56 -4.41
N VAL A 66 -9.05 -16.25 -4.38
CA VAL A 66 -9.81 -15.39 -5.28
C VAL A 66 -8.82 -14.66 -6.17
N GLU A 67 -9.07 -14.72 -7.47
CA GLU A 67 -8.28 -13.99 -8.44
C GLU A 67 -8.66 -12.51 -8.42
N ILE A 68 -7.66 -11.66 -8.36
CA ILE A 68 -7.80 -10.21 -8.39
C ILE A 68 -7.16 -9.66 -9.66
N ALA A 69 -7.37 -8.38 -9.94
CA ALA A 69 -6.81 -7.71 -11.11
C ALA A 69 -5.31 -8.03 -11.28
N GLY A 70 -4.91 -8.36 -12.51
CA GLY A 70 -3.54 -8.78 -12.84
C GLY A 70 -3.26 -10.27 -12.64
N GLY A 71 -4.30 -11.13 -12.51
CA GLY A 71 -4.16 -12.60 -12.41
C GLY A 71 -3.61 -13.10 -11.06
N ARG A 72 -3.38 -12.21 -10.10
CA ARG A 72 -2.88 -12.59 -8.78
C ARG A 72 -3.97 -13.22 -7.95
N LYS A 73 -3.68 -14.38 -7.36
CA LYS A 73 -4.59 -15.05 -6.42
C LYS A 73 -4.29 -14.62 -4.98
N ILE A 74 -5.32 -14.21 -4.26
CA ILE A 74 -5.24 -13.93 -2.82
C ILE A 74 -6.18 -14.86 -2.05
N LYS A 75 -5.70 -15.34 -0.90
CA LYS A 75 -6.48 -16.16 0.01
C LYS A 75 -7.36 -15.26 0.87
N MET A 76 -8.67 -15.51 0.88
CA MET A 76 -9.63 -14.73 1.67
C MET A 76 -10.75 -15.60 2.23
N ILE A 77 -11.47 -15.06 3.20
CA ILE A 77 -12.67 -15.69 3.78
C ILE A 77 -13.81 -15.60 2.75
N SER A 78 -14.61 -16.67 2.67
CA SER A 78 -15.83 -16.75 1.88
C SER A 78 -16.97 -17.28 2.75
N LEU A 79 -18.10 -16.61 2.75
CA LEU A 79 -19.37 -17.17 3.28
C LEU A 79 -20.08 -17.86 2.13
N GLU A 80 -20.49 -19.11 2.35
CA GLU A 80 -21.11 -19.93 1.31
C GLU A 80 -22.39 -20.59 1.84
N ARG A 81 -23.46 -20.53 1.02
CA ARG A 81 -24.73 -21.24 1.26
C ARG A 81 -25.29 -21.74 -0.05
N GLY A 82 -25.43 -23.06 -0.21
CA GLY A 82 -25.81 -23.64 -1.50
C GLY A 82 -24.89 -23.16 -2.63
N THR A 83 -25.45 -22.53 -3.63
CA THR A 83 -24.70 -21.94 -4.77
C THR A 83 -24.20 -20.51 -4.50
N THR A 84 -24.69 -19.86 -3.45
CA THR A 84 -24.31 -18.49 -3.10
C THR A 84 -22.92 -18.45 -2.46
N ARG A 85 -22.05 -17.60 -3.01
CA ARG A 85 -20.72 -17.35 -2.48
C ARG A 85 -20.49 -15.86 -2.34
N GLN A 86 -20.09 -15.44 -1.14
CA GLN A 86 -19.78 -14.05 -0.87
C GLN A 86 -18.40 -13.91 -0.23
N PRO A 87 -17.43 -13.33 -0.95
CA PRO A 87 -16.11 -13.09 -0.40
C PRO A 87 -16.15 -12.02 0.68
N VAL A 88 -15.36 -12.21 1.72
CA VAL A 88 -15.19 -11.29 2.84
C VAL A 88 -13.73 -10.81 2.86
N PRO A 89 -13.42 -9.70 2.17
CA PRO A 89 -12.08 -9.13 2.20
C PRO A 89 -11.74 -8.66 3.61
N LYS A 90 -10.60 -9.10 4.15
CA LYS A 90 -10.14 -8.79 5.51
C LYS A 90 -10.27 -7.30 5.83
N GLN A 91 -9.72 -6.44 4.97
CA GLN A 91 -9.73 -5.00 5.22
C GLN A 91 -11.13 -4.40 5.25
N LYS A 92 -12.01 -4.82 4.34
CA LYS A 92 -13.40 -4.35 4.34
C LYS A 92 -14.16 -4.74 5.61
N LEU A 93 -13.93 -5.96 6.12
CA LEU A 93 -14.54 -6.39 7.38
C LEU A 93 -13.98 -5.58 8.58
N VAL A 94 -12.67 -5.32 8.61
CA VAL A 94 -12.05 -4.45 9.61
C VAL A 94 -12.66 -3.05 9.57
N ASP A 95 -12.77 -2.45 8.39
CA ASP A 95 -13.27 -1.08 8.23
C ASP A 95 -14.78 -0.96 8.54
N ALA A 96 -15.55 -2.03 8.30
CA ALA A 96 -16.97 -2.07 8.66
C ALA A 96 -17.20 -2.13 10.19
N LEU A 97 -16.35 -2.87 10.91
CA LEU A 97 -16.48 -3.03 12.37
C LEU A 97 -15.76 -1.94 13.17
N TYR A 98 -14.72 -1.36 12.61
CA TYR A 98 -13.95 -0.27 13.18
C TYR A 98 -13.91 0.91 12.19
N PRO A 99 -15.09 1.51 11.94
CA PRO A 99 -15.13 2.62 11.00
C PRO A 99 -14.22 3.73 11.53
N VAL A 100 -13.16 4.01 10.78
CA VAL A 100 -12.44 5.26 10.99
C VAL A 100 -13.48 6.34 10.71
N LYS A 101 -13.79 7.18 11.71
CA LYS A 101 -14.46 8.45 11.40
C LYS A 101 -13.56 9.14 10.38
N LYS A 102 -13.89 8.97 9.11
CA LYS A 102 -13.34 9.87 8.10
C LYS A 102 -13.85 11.23 8.54
N ILE A 103 -13.02 11.97 9.23
CA ILE A 103 -13.15 13.42 9.19
C ILE A 103 -13.11 13.65 7.68
N ALA A 104 -14.28 13.93 7.12
CA ALA A 104 -14.36 14.33 5.74
C ALA A 104 -13.68 15.71 5.68
N THR A 105 -12.37 15.69 5.66
CA THR A 105 -11.64 16.77 5.05
C THR A 105 -12.09 16.68 3.60
N SER A 106 -13.12 17.47 3.28
CA SER A 106 -13.52 17.68 1.90
C SER A 106 -12.35 18.38 1.25
N ALA A 107 -11.37 17.58 0.78
CA ALA A 107 -10.23 18.12 0.06
C ALA A 107 -10.79 19.00 -1.05
N THR A 108 -10.35 20.24 -1.13
CA THR A 108 -10.79 21.16 -2.16
C THR A 108 -10.46 20.58 -3.55
N PRO A 109 -11.10 21.06 -4.62
CA PRO A 109 -10.73 20.64 -5.98
C PRO A 109 -9.23 20.83 -6.25
N GLU A 110 -8.63 21.90 -5.72
CA GLU A 110 -7.21 22.22 -5.85
C GLU A 110 -6.34 21.20 -5.11
N GLU A 111 -6.69 20.81 -3.89
CA GLU A 111 -5.98 19.79 -3.13
C GLU A 111 -6.09 18.40 -3.81
N LYS A 112 -7.25 18.09 -4.39
CA LYS A 112 -7.44 16.85 -5.16
C LYS A 112 -6.55 16.84 -6.40
N HIS A 113 -6.48 17.97 -7.10
CA HIS A 113 -5.63 18.12 -8.28
C HIS A 113 -4.16 18.02 -7.91
N TYR A 114 -3.70 18.76 -6.89
CA TYR A 114 -2.33 18.69 -6.35
C TYR A 114 -1.93 17.23 -6.03
N ASN A 115 -2.78 16.52 -5.30
CA ASN A 115 -2.52 15.12 -4.96
C ASN A 115 -2.47 14.22 -6.20
N ALA A 116 -3.32 14.49 -7.21
CA ALA A 116 -3.32 13.73 -8.46
C ALA A 116 -2.04 13.97 -9.27
N VAL A 117 -1.52 15.20 -9.32
CA VAL A 117 -0.23 15.51 -9.96
C VAL A 117 0.91 14.81 -9.24
N LYS A 118 1.00 14.90 -7.91
CA LYS A 118 2.02 14.19 -7.13
C LYS A 118 1.94 12.67 -7.31
N GLN A 119 0.73 12.12 -7.43
CA GLN A 119 0.56 10.70 -7.70
C GLN A 119 1.02 10.31 -9.12
N ALA A 120 0.73 11.14 -10.12
CA ALA A 120 1.25 10.95 -11.47
C ALA A 120 2.79 10.98 -11.47
N MET A 121 3.39 11.99 -10.83
CA MET A 121 4.85 12.10 -10.70
C MET A 121 5.48 10.84 -10.06
N ARG A 122 4.84 10.27 -9.02
CA ARG A 122 5.29 8.98 -8.44
C ARG A 122 5.19 7.81 -9.43
N GLY A 123 4.14 7.80 -10.25
CA GLY A 123 3.99 6.80 -11.31
C GLY A 123 5.15 6.84 -12.31
N GLY A 124 5.59 8.03 -12.70
CA GLY A 124 6.67 8.23 -13.66
C GLY A 124 8.04 7.72 -13.22
N ILE A 125 8.28 7.69 -11.93
CA ILE A 125 9.56 7.23 -11.38
C ILE A 125 9.56 5.77 -10.94
N PHE A 126 8.46 5.05 -11.19
CA PHE A 126 8.33 3.65 -10.75
C PHE A 126 9.47 2.77 -11.23
N TYR A 127 9.88 2.92 -12.50
CA TYR A 127 10.97 2.12 -13.07
C TYR A 127 12.33 2.45 -12.46
N GLN A 128 12.58 3.70 -12.07
CA GLN A 128 13.80 4.10 -11.36
C GLN A 128 13.89 3.40 -10.00
N LEU A 129 12.80 3.43 -9.24
CA LEU A 129 12.71 2.75 -7.94
C LEU A 129 12.86 1.23 -8.09
N LYS A 130 12.26 0.66 -9.14
CA LYS A 130 12.38 -0.77 -9.45
C LYS A 130 13.81 -1.13 -9.80
N ALA A 131 14.44 -0.39 -10.71
CA ALA A 131 15.82 -0.63 -11.13
C ALA A 131 16.80 -0.54 -9.94
N PHE A 132 16.64 0.46 -9.08
CA PHE A 132 17.45 0.58 -7.86
C PHE A 132 17.26 -0.64 -6.94
N ARG A 133 16.02 -1.05 -6.70
CA ARG A 133 15.73 -2.25 -5.88
C ARG A 133 16.34 -3.50 -6.46
N ASP A 134 16.23 -3.70 -7.77
CA ASP A 134 16.74 -4.88 -8.47
C ASP A 134 18.29 -4.90 -8.48
N ALA A 135 18.95 -3.72 -8.50
CA ALA A 135 20.39 -3.58 -8.38
C ALA A 135 20.92 -3.81 -6.95
N CYS A 136 20.07 -3.67 -5.94
CA CYS A 136 20.41 -3.98 -4.56
C CYS A 136 20.47 -5.50 -4.38
N GLY A 137 21.65 -6.10 -4.46
CA GLY A 137 21.86 -7.54 -4.25
C GLY A 137 21.47 -8.03 -2.85
N ASP A 138 21.70 -9.30 -2.58
CA ASP A 138 21.47 -9.91 -1.27
C ASP A 138 22.37 -9.31 -0.18
N GLY A 139 21.83 -9.24 1.03
CA GLY A 139 22.61 -8.86 2.21
C GLY A 139 22.72 -7.36 2.48
N VAL A 140 21.94 -6.55 1.78
CA VAL A 140 21.84 -5.10 2.03
C VAL A 140 21.35 -4.84 3.46
N ILE A 141 21.86 -3.77 4.06
CA ILE A 141 21.45 -3.33 5.39
C ILE A 141 20.32 -2.30 5.25
N CYS A 142 19.26 -2.45 6.06
CA CYS A 142 18.20 -1.46 6.15
C CYS A 142 18.75 -0.13 6.67
N SER A 143 18.64 0.94 5.89
CA SER A 143 19.17 2.26 6.25
C SER A 143 18.52 2.88 7.51
N ILE A 144 17.32 2.45 7.89
CA ILE A 144 16.63 2.96 9.08
C ILE A 144 17.01 2.17 10.33
N THR A 145 17.10 0.83 10.23
CA THR A 145 17.25 -0.03 11.42
C THR A 145 18.66 -0.59 11.60
N GLY A 146 19.54 -0.45 10.62
CA GLY A 146 20.86 -1.09 10.61
C GLY A 146 20.81 -2.62 10.51
N LYS A 147 19.63 -3.23 10.34
CA LYS A 147 19.47 -4.69 10.27
C LYS A 147 19.66 -5.20 8.85
N LYS A 148 20.31 -6.36 8.72
CA LYS A 148 20.47 -7.04 7.45
C LYS A 148 19.11 -7.45 6.87
N ILE A 149 18.85 -7.07 5.62
CA ILE A 149 17.68 -7.47 4.86
C ILE A 149 17.93 -8.88 4.33
N ARG A 150 17.05 -9.82 4.69
CA ARG A 150 17.14 -11.22 4.23
C ARG A 150 16.22 -11.44 3.03
N PRO A 151 16.49 -12.42 2.16
CA PRO A 151 15.59 -12.82 1.09
C PRO A 151 14.16 -13.06 1.62
N GLY A 152 13.17 -12.59 0.87
CA GLY A 152 11.76 -12.71 1.25
C GLY A 152 11.24 -11.65 2.22
N MET A 153 12.08 -10.82 2.81
CA MET A 153 11.62 -9.66 3.59
C MET A 153 11.03 -8.60 2.65
N ARG A 154 9.93 -7.98 3.10
CA ARG A 154 9.32 -6.89 2.37
C ARG A 154 10.14 -5.61 2.54
N THR A 155 10.54 -5.02 1.43
CA THR A 155 11.34 -3.81 1.38
C THR A 155 10.63 -2.68 0.64
N ASP A 156 10.96 -1.46 1.01
CA ASP A 156 10.60 -0.24 0.28
C ASP A 156 11.91 0.48 -0.12
N VAL A 157 11.88 1.18 -1.25
CA VAL A 157 12.92 2.13 -1.65
C VAL A 157 12.54 3.48 -1.08
N ASP A 158 13.42 4.06 -0.30
CA ASP A 158 13.23 5.35 0.35
C ASP A 158 14.19 6.39 -0.21
N HIS A 159 13.73 7.64 -0.28
CA HIS A 159 14.57 8.76 -0.68
C HIS A 159 15.44 9.19 0.50
N ILE A 160 16.72 9.50 0.25
CA ILE A 160 17.66 10.05 1.22
C ILE A 160 18.14 11.43 0.80
N GLY A 161 18.41 12.30 1.77
CA GLY A 161 18.69 13.71 1.53
C GLY A 161 17.40 14.46 1.21
N MET A 162 17.07 14.60 -0.06
CA MET A 162 15.80 15.20 -0.48
C MET A 162 14.68 14.15 -0.52
N THR A 163 13.55 14.46 0.07
CA THR A 163 12.34 13.65 -0.04
C THR A 163 11.75 13.72 -1.45
N PHE A 164 10.92 12.75 -1.82
CA PHE A 164 10.15 12.83 -3.08
C PHE A 164 9.38 14.15 -3.22
N SER A 165 8.82 14.67 -2.13
CA SER A 165 8.05 15.90 -2.16
C SER A 165 8.93 17.11 -2.50
N GLU A 166 10.10 17.18 -1.87
CA GLU A 166 11.05 18.28 -2.11
C GLU A 166 11.59 18.26 -3.54
N ILE A 167 11.90 17.07 -4.10
CA ILE A 167 12.32 16.93 -5.50
C ILE A 167 11.20 17.38 -6.44
N ALA A 168 9.95 16.96 -6.18
CA ALA A 168 8.80 17.35 -6.99
C ALA A 168 8.54 18.85 -6.94
N ASP A 169 8.62 19.45 -5.74
CA ASP A 169 8.43 20.88 -5.56
C ASP A 169 9.57 21.69 -6.21
N ALA A 170 10.81 21.18 -6.16
CA ALA A 170 11.95 21.77 -6.86
C ALA A 170 11.77 21.76 -8.38
N PHE A 171 11.32 20.64 -8.96
CA PHE A 171 11.04 20.55 -10.39
C PHE A 171 9.97 21.56 -10.83
N ILE A 172 8.84 21.59 -10.15
CA ILE A 172 7.74 22.52 -10.49
C ILE A 172 8.23 23.97 -10.44
N ARG A 173 9.03 24.32 -9.43
CA ARG A 173 9.62 25.66 -9.29
C ARG A 173 10.63 25.96 -10.40
N GLU A 174 11.53 25.03 -10.74
CA GLU A 174 12.52 25.20 -11.81
C GLU A 174 11.86 25.44 -13.17
N LYS A 175 10.74 24.79 -13.43
CA LYS A 175 9.95 25.00 -14.65
C LYS A 175 9.08 26.27 -14.62
N GLY A 176 9.12 27.06 -13.55
CA GLY A 176 8.25 28.22 -13.42
C GLY A 176 6.76 27.88 -13.39
N LEU A 177 6.42 26.65 -13.00
CA LEU A 177 5.05 26.15 -12.99
C LEU A 177 4.43 26.24 -11.60
N ASN A 178 3.10 26.06 -11.60
CA ASN A 178 2.31 25.75 -10.42
C ASN A 178 1.64 24.37 -10.67
N TYR A 179 1.42 23.61 -9.62
CA TYR A 179 0.73 22.32 -9.71
C TYR A 179 -0.63 22.43 -10.40
N SER A 180 -1.36 23.54 -10.22
CA SER A 180 -2.64 23.79 -10.88
C SER A 180 -2.57 23.90 -12.41
N LEU A 181 -1.39 24.22 -12.96
CA LEU A 181 -1.16 24.33 -14.40
C LEU A 181 -0.78 23.00 -15.06
N VAL A 182 -0.44 21.99 -14.27
CA VAL A 182 -0.05 20.67 -14.79
C VAL A 182 -1.30 19.89 -15.21
N THR A 183 -1.52 19.79 -16.50
CA THR A 183 -2.65 19.00 -17.04
C THR A 183 -2.36 17.52 -17.00
N LEU A 184 -3.34 16.73 -16.56
CA LEU A 184 -3.25 15.28 -16.47
C LEU A 184 -4.14 14.61 -17.50
N LYS A 185 -3.68 13.46 -18.06
CA LYS A 185 -4.46 12.56 -18.90
C LYS A 185 -4.40 11.13 -18.37
N GLY A 186 -5.30 10.28 -18.85
CA GLY A 186 -5.39 8.86 -18.45
C GLY A 186 -6.48 8.58 -17.41
N PRO A 187 -6.72 7.29 -17.14
CA PRO A 187 -7.74 6.87 -16.18
C PRO A 187 -7.37 7.30 -14.74
N PRO A 188 -8.33 7.38 -13.82
CA PRO A 188 -8.08 7.82 -12.43
C PRO A 188 -6.96 7.06 -11.71
N THR A 189 -6.74 5.80 -12.07
CA THR A 189 -5.75 4.89 -11.46
C THR A 189 -4.35 4.96 -12.10
N ALA A 190 -4.22 5.62 -13.25
CA ALA A 190 -2.98 5.68 -14.03
C ALA A 190 -2.86 7.01 -14.79
N LYS A 191 -2.98 8.11 -14.05
CA LYS A 191 -2.79 9.46 -14.63
C LYS A 191 -1.32 9.73 -14.89
N VAL A 192 -1.06 10.39 -16.03
CA VAL A 192 0.26 10.93 -16.41
C VAL A 192 0.09 12.39 -16.83
N PHE A 193 1.17 13.12 -16.99
CA PHE A 193 1.08 14.48 -17.56
C PHE A 193 0.53 14.42 -18.98
N ALA A 194 -0.31 15.36 -19.35
CA ALA A 194 -0.80 15.48 -20.72
C ALA A 194 0.32 15.94 -21.67
N ASP A 195 1.19 16.79 -21.17
CA ASP A 195 2.40 17.21 -21.85
C ASP A 195 3.48 16.13 -21.69
N ARG A 196 3.87 15.52 -22.81
CA ARG A 196 4.86 14.44 -22.86
C ARG A 196 6.26 14.95 -22.57
N GLU A 197 6.62 16.11 -23.09
CA GLU A 197 7.95 16.68 -22.88
C GLU A 197 8.17 17.03 -21.40
N LEU A 198 7.18 17.67 -20.77
CA LEU A 198 7.22 17.96 -19.33
C LEU A 198 7.32 16.68 -18.50
N TRP A 199 6.67 15.60 -18.93
CA TRP A 199 6.76 14.29 -18.28
C TRP A 199 8.17 13.71 -18.36
N GLU A 200 8.78 13.72 -19.55
CA GLU A 200 10.14 13.22 -19.77
C GLU A 200 11.17 14.05 -18.98
N GLN A 201 10.99 15.37 -18.97
CA GLN A 201 11.81 16.27 -18.15
C GLN A 201 11.67 15.98 -16.66
N TRP A 202 10.46 15.68 -16.17
CA TRP A 202 10.27 15.26 -14.78
C TRP A 202 11.05 13.98 -14.45
N VAL A 203 10.94 12.96 -15.28
CA VAL A 203 11.60 11.67 -15.08
C VAL A 203 13.12 11.85 -15.05
N ALA A 204 13.68 12.63 -15.97
CA ALA A 204 15.11 12.95 -16.02
C ALA A 204 15.56 13.77 -14.81
N PHE A 205 14.81 14.82 -14.44
CA PHE A 205 15.10 15.64 -13.27
C PHE A 205 15.14 14.82 -11.99
N HIS A 206 14.15 13.96 -11.80
CA HIS A 206 14.11 13.10 -10.63
C HIS A 206 15.31 12.15 -10.58
N LEU A 207 15.69 11.54 -11.70
CA LEU A 207 16.86 10.66 -11.79
C LEU A 207 18.15 11.37 -11.37
N GLN A 208 18.28 12.64 -11.74
CA GLN A 208 19.45 13.46 -11.42
C GLN A 208 19.55 13.80 -9.91
N HIS A 209 18.40 14.09 -9.27
CA HIS A 209 18.36 14.64 -7.92
C HIS A 209 18.05 13.60 -6.84
N ALA A 210 17.44 12.47 -7.21
CA ALA A 210 17.08 11.44 -6.25
C ALA A 210 18.31 10.64 -5.80
N ARG A 211 18.33 10.36 -4.51
CA ARG A 211 19.23 9.38 -3.89
C ARG A 211 18.37 8.40 -3.13
N TYR A 212 18.74 7.13 -3.16
CA TYR A 212 17.90 6.05 -2.65
C TYR A 212 18.60 5.21 -1.61
N SER A 213 17.79 4.65 -0.73
CA SER A 213 18.20 3.57 0.17
C SER A 213 17.17 2.46 0.19
N LEU A 214 17.60 1.23 0.49
CA LEU A 214 16.69 0.12 0.70
C LEU A 214 16.36 0.02 2.18
N THR A 215 15.07 -0.06 2.50
CA THR A 215 14.58 -0.11 3.88
C THR A 215 13.63 -1.29 4.09
N LEU A 216 13.53 -1.77 5.32
CA LEU A 216 12.44 -2.67 5.69
C LEU A 216 11.12 -1.90 5.62
N ALA A 217 10.13 -2.45 4.92
CA ALA A 217 8.85 -1.79 4.72
C ALA A 217 8.10 -1.44 6.03
N SER A 218 8.33 -2.21 7.10
CA SER A 218 7.79 -1.90 8.43
C SER A 218 8.46 -0.67 9.03
N ALA A 219 9.79 -0.57 8.92
CA ALA A 219 10.57 0.55 9.45
C ALA A 219 10.24 1.84 8.68
N ASN A 220 10.16 1.76 7.34
CA ASN A 220 9.82 2.91 6.52
C ASN A 220 8.44 3.49 6.86
N ARG A 221 7.44 2.63 7.09
CA ARG A 221 6.10 3.09 7.50
C ARG A 221 6.04 3.65 8.91
N SER A 222 6.88 3.15 9.82
CA SER A 222 6.96 3.64 11.21
C SER A 222 7.70 4.98 11.29
N LYS A 223 8.60 5.25 10.34
CA LYS A 223 9.31 6.51 10.22
C LYS A 223 8.36 7.70 10.00
N GLY A 224 7.25 7.50 9.27
CA GLY A 224 6.35 8.59 8.88
C GLY A 224 7.06 9.62 8.01
N CYS A 225 6.68 10.89 8.16
CA CYS A 225 7.34 12.03 7.50
C CYS A 225 8.42 12.68 8.40
N GLY A 226 8.85 12.01 9.47
CA GLY A 226 9.88 12.54 10.38
C GLY A 226 11.27 12.49 9.76
N ASP A 227 12.08 13.50 10.10
CA ASP A 227 13.50 13.60 9.72
C ASP A 227 14.31 12.52 10.43
N TYR A 228 14.41 11.35 9.79
CA TYR A 228 15.49 10.44 10.11
C TYR A 228 16.67 10.78 9.20
N THR A 229 17.62 11.49 9.75
CA THR A 229 18.95 11.59 9.12
C THR A 229 19.55 10.20 9.12
N THR A 230 19.67 9.58 7.94
CA THR A 230 20.45 8.35 7.78
C THR A 230 21.86 8.65 8.31
N PRO A 231 22.39 7.87 9.25
CA PRO A 231 23.74 8.10 9.76
C PRO A 231 24.74 8.27 8.60
N PRO A 232 25.63 9.27 8.65
CA PRO A 232 26.56 9.56 7.55
C PRO A 232 27.36 8.33 7.09
N GLU A 233 27.72 7.46 8.02
CA GLU A 233 28.42 6.19 7.77
C GLU A 233 27.62 5.19 6.92
N LEU A 234 26.29 5.31 6.87
CA LEU A 234 25.42 4.45 6.05
C LEU A 234 25.16 5.05 4.66
N ILE A 235 25.33 6.35 4.48
CA ILE A 235 25.10 7.02 3.18
C ILE A 235 26.15 6.59 2.15
N GLY A 236 27.41 6.49 2.55
CA GLY A 236 28.52 6.14 1.67
C GLY A 236 28.52 4.69 1.16
N SER A 237 27.89 3.77 1.88
CA SER A 237 27.86 2.33 1.53
C SER A 237 26.71 1.94 0.60
N PHE A 238 25.74 2.84 0.36
CA PHE A 238 24.49 2.53 -0.35
C PHE A 238 24.21 3.39 -1.58
N ALA A 239 24.94 4.47 -1.79
CA ALA A 239 24.89 5.24 -3.02
C ALA A 239 25.65 4.50 -4.13
N LYS A 240 25.06 3.45 -4.70
CA LYS A 240 25.47 3.05 -6.03
C LYS A 240 25.03 4.15 -6.98
N GLU A 241 25.97 4.70 -7.73
CA GLU A 241 25.71 5.56 -8.86
C GLU A 241 24.61 4.91 -9.70
N THR A 242 23.59 5.69 -10.02
CA THR A 242 22.53 5.22 -10.94
C THR A 242 23.22 4.84 -12.25
N PRO A 243 22.93 3.66 -12.83
CA PRO A 243 23.51 3.29 -14.11
C PRO A 243 23.20 4.37 -15.14
N GLU A 244 24.22 4.91 -15.80
CA GLU A 244 24.10 5.96 -16.83
C GLU A 244 23.35 5.48 -18.09
N ASP A 245 23.06 4.17 -18.18
CA ASP A 245 22.49 3.52 -19.36
C ASP A 245 21.05 3.00 -19.21
N LEU A 246 20.15 3.80 -18.65
CA LEU A 246 18.72 3.52 -18.83
C LEU A 246 18.20 4.32 -20.04
N SER A 247 18.59 3.90 -21.25
CA SER A 247 17.80 4.24 -22.46
C SER A 247 16.44 3.58 -22.32
N LEU A 248 15.45 4.38 -22.03
CA LEU A 248 14.06 3.96 -21.98
C LEU A 248 13.57 3.86 -23.44
N ASP A 249 13.64 2.68 -24.02
CA ASP A 249 12.86 2.36 -25.23
C ASP A 249 11.37 2.26 -24.83
N PHE A 250 10.57 3.19 -25.36
CA PHE A 250 9.12 3.28 -25.19
C PHE A 250 8.41 2.84 -26.46
#